data_d8f8d93f3675585596b0703f3f5c23ad
#
_entry.id   d8f8d93f3675585596b0703f3f5c23ad
#
_cell.length_a   1.000
_cell.length_b   1.000
_cell.length_c   1.000
_cell.angle_alpha   90.00
_cell.angle_beta   90.00
_cell.angle_gamma   90.00
#
_symmetry.space_group_name_H-M   'P 1'
#
loop_
_entity.id
_entity.type
_entity.pdbx_description
1 polymer ?
#
loop_
_entity_poly.entity_id
_entity_poly.type
_entity_poly.pdbx_seq_one_letter_code
_entity_poly.pdbx_strand_id
1 'polypeptide(L)'
;MELPETQKAAVKQGSGDSATVAVQNIPMQLPTPDQILVKINYSGLCASDKSLLHDEWAFGMQPATHGIAGHEGAGVVVAVGSNMQDRWQVGNRAGIKWIASVCGRCEFCTNGVDECHCPKQLNSGFTTAGTFQEYALTDGMYATRIPDGVKDEEAGPIMCGGLTAYVACKRSSVRPGGWIVIPGAGGG
;
A
#
# COMPACT_ATOMS: atom_id res chain seq x y z
N MET A 1 1.71 -24.15 -2.82
CA MET A 1 3.04 -23.74 -2.26
C MET A 1 2.84 -23.64 -0.75
N GLU A 2 3.68 -24.32 0.01
CA GLU A 2 3.64 -24.22 1.48
C GLU A 2 4.25 -22.87 1.88
N LEU A 3 3.55 -22.12 2.73
CA LEU A 3 4.04 -20.84 3.23
C LEU A 3 5.04 -21.07 4.37
N PRO A 4 6.09 -20.25 4.48
CA PRO A 4 7.05 -20.37 5.59
C PRO A 4 6.40 -19.96 6.93
N GLU A 5 6.92 -20.45 8.05
CA GLU A 5 6.45 -20.06 9.38
C GLU A 5 6.85 -18.62 9.74
N THR A 6 7.96 -18.13 9.18
CA THR A 6 8.49 -16.78 9.40
C THR A 6 8.86 -16.13 8.06
N GLN A 7 8.95 -14.81 8.08
CA GLN A 7 9.38 -13.99 6.94
C GLN A 7 10.32 -12.89 7.40
N LYS A 8 11.06 -12.29 6.47
CA LYS A 8 11.86 -11.09 6.72
C LYS A 8 11.04 -9.84 6.52
N ALA A 9 11.25 -8.86 7.42
CA ALA A 9 10.68 -7.52 7.30
C ALA A 9 11.73 -6.47 7.70
N ALA A 10 11.66 -5.31 7.06
CA ALA A 10 12.43 -4.12 7.42
C ALA A 10 11.62 -3.34 8.47
N VAL A 11 12.07 -3.36 9.71
CA VAL A 11 11.35 -2.84 10.87
C VAL A 11 12.03 -1.58 11.39
N LYS A 12 11.27 -0.50 11.53
CA LYS A 12 11.70 0.74 12.19
C LYS A 12 12.05 0.48 13.64
N GLN A 13 13.16 1.03 14.08
CA GLN A 13 13.64 1.04 15.46
C GLN A 13 13.95 2.48 15.89
N GLY A 14 13.58 2.82 17.12
CA GLY A 14 13.78 4.19 17.62
C GLY A 14 12.80 5.20 17.03
N SER A 15 13.10 6.48 17.18
CA SER A 15 12.26 7.61 16.76
C SER A 15 13.08 8.82 16.35
N GLY A 16 12.48 9.71 15.56
CA GLY A 16 13.10 10.96 15.10
C GLY A 16 14.41 10.74 14.36
N ASP A 17 15.38 11.61 14.53
CA ASP A 17 16.68 11.55 13.82
C ASP A 17 17.52 10.33 14.18
N SER A 18 17.24 9.67 15.31
CA SER A 18 17.92 8.44 15.73
C SER A 18 17.26 7.17 15.20
N ALA A 19 16.15 7.29 14.46
CA ALA A 19 15.45 6.14 13.90
C ALA A 19 16.34 5.39 12.91
N THR A 20 16.29 4.07 13.01
CA THR A 20 17.00 3.14 12.12
C THR A 20 16.03 2.09 11.58
N VAL A 21 16.46 1.35 10.58
CA VAL A 21 15.72 0.20 10.05
C VAL A 21 16.59 -1.04 10.18
N ALA A 22 16.01 -2.10 10.74
CA ALA A 22 16.67 -3.39 10.84
C ALA A 22 15.84 -4.49 10.18
N VAL A 23 16.51 -5.40 9.45
CA VAL A 23 15.85 -6.59 8.93
C VAL A 23 15.67 -7.59 10.07
N GLN A 24 14.43 -8.01 10.28
CA GLN A 24 14.04 -8.95 11.33
C GLN A 24 13.24 -10.12 10.74
N ASN A 25 13.35 -11.29 11.36
CA ASN A 25 12.44 -12.39 11.12
C ASN A 25 11.17 -12.19 11.98
N ILE A 26 10.03 -12.19 11.34
CA ILE A 26 8.72 -12.02 11.97
C ILE A 26 7.83 -13.23 11.65
N PRO A 27 6.84 -13.56 12.51
CA PRO A 27 5.90 -14.62 12.21
C PRO A 27 5.11 -14.34 10.92
N MET A 28 4.88 -15.39 10.12
CA MET A 28 3.98 -15.33 8.98
C MET A 28 2.54 -15.15 9.47
N GLN A 29 1.79 -14.25 8.83
CA GLN A 29 0.37 -14.09 9.07
C GLN A 29 -0.43 -14.57 7.87
N LEU A 30 -1.53 -15.28 8.14
CA LEU A 30 -2.45 -15.73 7.11
C LEU A 30 -3.56 -14.69 6.88
N PRO A 31 -4.13 -14.63 5.66
CA PRO A 31 -5.19 -13.67 5.37
C PRO A 31 -6.47 -13.99 6.14
N THR A 32 -7.12 -12.97 6.67
CA THR A 32 -8.51 -13.02 7.11
C THR A 32 -9.44 -13.27 5.92
N PRO A 33 -10.75 -13.56 6.12
CA PRO A 33 -11.67 -13.82 5.01
C PRO A 33 -11.69 -12.75 3.91
N ASP A 34 -11.49 -11.48 4.25
CA ASP A 34 -11.56 -10.35 3.31
C ASP A 34 -10.19 -9.91 2.77
N GLN A 35 -9.12 -10.60 3.14
CA GLN A 35 -7.75 -10.25 2.75
C GLN A 35 -7.17 -11.21 1.72
N ILE A 36 -6.11 -10.72 1.06
CA ILE A 36 -5.17 -11.53 0.29
C ILE A 36 -3.76 -11.39 0.87
N LEU A 37 -2.95 -12.43 0.74
CA LEU A 37 -1.53 -12.41 1.06
C LEU A 37 -0.74 -12.30 -0.25
N VAL A 38 0.08 -11.26 -0.35
CA VAL A 38 0.90 -10.98 -1.53
C VAL A 38 2.36 -11.20 -1.19
N LYS A 39 3.03 -12.09 -1.93
CA LYS A 39 4.49 -12.18 -1.93
C LYS A 39 5.03 -10.98 -2.68
N ILE A 40 5.72 -10.09 -1.99
CA ILE A 40 6.25 -8.85 -2.55
C ILE A 40 7.49 -9.16 -3.39
N ASN A 41 7.47 -8.79 -4.66
CA ASN A 41 8.61 -8.85 -5.56
C ASN A 41 9.38 -7.53 -5.55
N TYR A 42 8.64 -6.40 -5.57
CA TYR A 42 9.19 -5.05 -5.54
C TYR A 42 8.35 -4.16 -4.64
N SER A 43 9.00 -3.25 -3.95
CA SER A 43 8.34 -2.15 -3.24
C SER A 43 9.08 -0.86 -3.54
N GLY A 44 8.36 0.16 -3.99
CA GLY A 44 8.91 1.51 -4.12
C GLY A 44 9.21 2.11 -2.75
N LEU A 45 10.02 3.15 -2.74
CA LEU A 45 10.37 3.94 -1.56
C LEU A 45 9.90 5.39 -1.79
N CYS A 46 8.90 5.79 -1.03
CA CYS A 46 8.31 7.12 -1.09
C CYS A 46 8.92 8.07 -0.06
N ALA A 47 8.86 9.38 -0.33
CA ALA A 47 9.23 10.39 0.67
C ALA A 47 8.39 10.28 1.95
N SER A 48 7.14 9.82 1.85
CA SER A 48 6.27 9.54 3.01
C SER A 48 6.85 8.46 3.93
N ASP A 49 7.50 7.43 3.38
CA ASP A 49 8.15 6.39 4.20
C ASP A 49 9.31 6.97 5.01
N LYS A 50 10.08 7.90 4.40
CA LYS A 50 11.14 8.64 5.11
C LYS A 50 10.55 9.50 6.22
N SER A 51 9.49 10.26 5.94
CA SER A 51 8.82 11.09 6.94
C SER A 51 8.27 10.28 8.11
N LEU A 52 7.71 9.08 7.83
CA LEU A 52 7.26 8.14 8.87
C LEU A 52 8.42 7.54 9.68
N LEU A 53 9.56 7.28 9.02
CA LEU A 53 10.76 6.80 9.70
C LEU A 53 11.25 7.82 10.75
N HIS A 54 11.30 9.10 10.37
CA HIS A 54 11.82 10.18 11.22
C HIS A 54 10.77 10.88 12.09
N ASP A 55 9.51 10.36 12.11
CA ASP A 55 8.39 10.95 12.87
C ASP A 55 8.15 12.44 12.55
N GLU A 56 8.32 12.81 11.26
CA GLU A 56 8.14 14.19 10.80
C GLU A 56 6.66 14.63 10.75
N TRP A 57 5.73 13.67 10.79
CA TRP A 57 4.30 13.95 10.80
C TRP A 57 3.78 14.10 12.22
N ALA A 58 2.65 14.81 12.37
CA ALA A 58 2.00 15.02 13.67
C ALA A 58 1.59 13.70 14.37
N PHE A 59 1.43 12.63 13.58
CA PHE A 59 1.13 11.29 14.07
C PHE A 59 2.14 10.32 13.48
N GLY A 60 2.80 9.54 14.34
CA GLY A 60 3.72 8.48 13.94
C GLY A 60 3.01 7.22 13.46
N MET A 61 3.80 6.25 13.01
CA MET A 61 3.31 4.92 12.64
C MET A 61 2.53 4.30 13.80
N GLN A 62 1.34 3.78 13.50
CA GLN A 62 0.50 3.14 14.52
C GLN A 62 1.05 1.77 14.94
N PRO A 63 0.78 1.29 16.17
CA PRO A 63 1.30 0.01 16.67
C PRO A 63 0.99 -1.19 15.76
N ALA A 64 -0.15 -1.20 15.09
CA ALA A 64 -0.55 -2.27 14.17
C ALA A 64 0.32 -2.39 12.91
N THR A 65 1.23 -1.43 12.65
CA THR A 65 2.24 -1.54 11.60
C THR A 65 3.38 -2.46 12.00
N HIS A 66 3.57 -2.73 13.30
CA HIS A 66 4.75 -3.40 13.84
C HIS A 66 6.08 -2.77 13.38
N GLY A 67 6.07 -1.45 13.06
CA GLY A 67 7.22 -0.73 12.52
C GLY A 67 7.53 -1.00 11.03
N ILE A 68 6.63 -1.68 10.31
CA ILE A 68 6.83 -2.03 8.89
C ILE A 68 6.15 -0.96 8.01
N ALA A 69 6.95 -0.13 7.38
CA ALA A 69 6.52 0.90 6.42
C ALA A 69 6.32 0.32 5.00
N GLY A 70 6.10 1.21 4.04
CA GLY A 70 5.93 0.87 2.63
C GLY A 70 4.46 0.79 2.19
N HIS A 71 4.18 1.37 1.02
CA HIS A 71 2.83 1.41 0.42
C HIS A 71 2.87 1.39 -1.12
N GLU A 72 3.98 0.97 -1.68
CA GLU A 72 4.20 0.89 -3.13
C GLU A 72 4.56 -0.55 -3.53
N GLY A 73 3.79 -1.53 -3.00
CA GLY A 73 4.09 -2.94 -3.21
C GLY A 73 3.56 -3.48 -4.53
N ALA A 74 4.35 -4.33 -5.17
CA ALA A 74 3.95 -5.13 -6.32
C ALA A 74 4.43 -6.58 -6.15
N GLY A 75 3.57 -7.55 -6.44
CA GLY A 75 3.92 -8.94 -6.26
C GLY A 75 2.83 -9.91 -6.71
N VAL A 76 2.92 -11.12 -6.17
CA VAL A 76 2.04 -12.24 -6.56
C VAL A 76 1.23 -12.72 -5.37
N VAL A 77 -0.06 -12.92 -5.56
CA VAL A 77 -0.98 -13.49 -4.56
C VAL A 77 -0.60 -14.94 -4.27
N VAL A 78 -0.36 -15.27 -3.01
CA VAL A 78 0.03 -16.60 -2.54
C VAL A 78 -1.01 -17.25 -1.63
N ALA A 79 -1.93 -16.45 -1.05
CA ALA A 79 -3.09 -16.96 -0.32
C ALA A 79 -4.25 -15.98 -0.44
N VAL A 80 -5.49 -16.51 -0.40
CA VAL A 80 -6.72 -15.75 -0.63
C VAL A 80 -7.72 -16.10 0.47
N GLY A 81 -8.24 -15.07 1.14
CA GLY A 81 -9.31 -15.21 2.12
C GLY A 81 -10.62 -15.72 1.50
N SER A 82 -11.44 -16.36 2.31
CA SER A 82 -12.63 -17.08 1.83
C SER A 82 -13.63 -16.20 1.07
N ASN A 83 -13.74 -14.91 1.43
CA ASN A 83 -14.65 -13.96 0.79
C ASN A 83 -14.08 -13.34 -0.50
N MET A 84 -12.80 -13.62 -0.82
CA MET A 84 -12.11 -13.02 -1.96
C MET A 84 -11.85 -13.99 -3.12
N GLN A 85 -12.29 -15.24 -3.01
CA GLN A 85 -12.01 -16.30 -3.99
C GLN A 85 -12.64 -16.05 -5.37
N ASP A 86 -13.76 -15.35 -5.43
CA ASP A 86 -14.38 -14.93 -6.70
C ASP A 86 -13.60 -13.80 -7.39
N ARG A 87 -12.79 -13.09 -6.65
CA ARG A 87 -12.04 -11.92 -7.13
C ARG A 87 -10.57 -12.20 -7.34
N TRP A 88 -9.95 -13.05 -6.52
CA TRP A 88 -8.52 -13.33 -6.54
C TRP A 88 -8.24 -14.82 -6.59
N GLN A 89 -7.16 -15.17 -7.28
CA GLN A 89 -6.61 -16.51 -7.32
C GLN A 89 -5.11 -16.45 -7.00
N VAL A 90 -4.59 -17.52 -6.40
CA VAL A 90 -3.14 -17.70 -6.22
C VAL A 90 -2.47 -17.63 -7.59
N GLY A 91 -1.38 -16.87 -7.68
CA GLY A 91 -0.69 -16.58 -8.93
C GLY A 91 -1.12 -15.27 -9.60
N ASN A 92 -2.25 -14.65 -9.22
CA ASN A 92 -2.58 -13.31 -9.73
C ASN A 92 -1.55 -12.28 -9.27
N ARG A 93 -1.29 -11.28 -10.11
CA ARG A 93 -0.41 -10.17 -9.77
C ARG A 93 -1.22 -9.07 -9.08
N ALA A 94 -0.70 -8.57 -7.95
CA ALA A 94 -1.40 -7.60 -7.12
C ALA A 94 -0.48 -6.47 -6.65
N GLY A 95 -1.02 -5.24 -6.70
CA GLY A 95 -0.40 -4.05 -6.16
C GLY A 95 -1.03 -3.64 -4.82
N ILE A 96 -0.19 -3.20 -3.89
CA ILE A 96 -0.58 -2.65 -2.59
C ILE A 96 -0.26 -1.16 -2.59
N LYS A 97 -1.26 -0.33 -2.24
CA LYS A 97 -1.20 1.13 -2.28
C LYS A 97 -1.41 1.73 -0.89
N TRP A 98 -1.33 3.07 -0.80
CA TRP A 98 -1.52 3.81 0.45
C TRP A 98 -2.82 3.44 1.18
N ILE A 99 -3.98 3.54 0.50
CA ILE A 99 -5.24 3.08 1.09
C ILE A 99 -5.30 1.56 1.03
N ALA A 100 -5.10 0.91 2.17
CA ALA A 100 -5.20 -0.53 2.32
C ALA A 100 -6.66 -1.00 2.37
N SER A 101 -7.54 -0.24 3.06
CA SER A 101 -8.98 -0.52 3.11
C SER A 101 -9.79 0.69 3.56
N VAL A 102 -11.09 0.67 3.32
CA VAL A 102 -12.08 1.62 3.82
C VAL A 102 -13.32 0.88 4.33
N CYS A 103 -14.23 1.56 5.03
CA CYS A 103 -15.39 0.90 5.61
C CYS A 103 -16.50 0.52 4.60
N GLY A 104 -16.49 1.07 3.39
CA GLY A 104 -17.45 0.80 2.31
C GLY A 104 -18.90 1.26 2.54
N ARG A 105 -19.23 1.90 3.68
CA ARG A 105 -20.61 2.20 4.07
C ARG A 105 -20.86 3.61 4.62
N CYS A 106 -19.84 4.42 4.86
CA CYS A 106 -20.03 5.81 5.25
C CYS A 106 -20.32 6.69 4.02
N GLU A 107 -20.75 7.91 4.24
CA GLU A 107 -21.08 8.85 3.17
C GLU A 107 -19.92 9.04 2.16
N PHE A 108 -18.68 9.09 2.64
CA PHE A 108 -17.50 9.21 1.78
C PHE A 108 -17.26 7.98 0.90
N CYS A 109 -17.54 6.79 1.41
CA CYS A 109 -17.37 5.56 0.65
C CYS A 109 -18.49 5.33 -0.37
N THR A 110 -19.73 5.77 -0.07
CA THR A 110 -20.91 5.46 -0.89
C THR A 110 -21.10 6.45 -2.05
N ASN A 111 -20.51 7.65 -1.97
CA ASN A 111 -20.57 8.61 -3.08
C ASN A 111 -19.53 8.32 -4.20
N GLY A 112 -18.62 7.37 -3.97
CA GLY A 112 -17.66 6.87 -4.97
C GLY A 112 -16.53 7.83 -5.37
N VAL A 113 -16.47 9.02 -4.75
CA VAL A 113 -15.47 10.06 -5.10
C VAL A 113 -14.53 10.36 -3.94
N ASP A 114 -15.02 10.29 -2.71
CA ASP A 114 -14.34 10.82 -1.52
C ASP A 114 -13.96 9.75 -0.49
N GLU A 115 -13.86 8.49 -0.89
CA GLU A 115 -13.48 7.38 0.01
C GLU A 115 -12.14 7.60 0.73
N CYS A 116 -11.27 8.44 0.19
CA CYS A 116 -10.02 8.86 0.85
C CYS A 116 -10.27 9.66 2.15
N HIS A 117 -11.48 10.14 2.38
CA HIS A 117 -11.90 10.79 3.62
C HIS A 117 -12.62 9.84 4.59
N CYS A 118 -12.67 8.54 4.30
CA CYS A 118 -13.27 7.56 5.19
C CYS A 118 -12.59 7.59 6.57
N PRO A 119 -13.33 7.84 7.67
CA PRO A 119 -12.74 7.92 9.01
C PRO A 119 -12.22 6.57 9.54
N LYS A 120 -12.54 5.49 8.83
CA LYS A 120 -12.10 4.11 9.15
C LYS A 120 -11.14 3.56 8.09
N GLN A 121 -10.53 4.42 7.28
CA GLN A 121 -9.53 3.96 6.33
C GLN A 121 -8.31 3.38 7.06
N LEU A 122 -7.75 2.33 6.49
CA LEU A 122 -6.43 1.82 6.87
C LEU A 122 -5.42 2.18 5.79
N ASN A 123 -4.22 2.53 6.22
CA ASN A 123 -3.15 2.95 5.34
C ASN A 123 -1.95 2.02 5.50
N SER A 124 -1.48 1.46 4.40
CA SER A 124 -0.31 0.58 4.36
C SER A 124 0.95 1.33 4.85
N GLY A 125 1.65 0.76 5.79
CA GLY A 125 2.87 1.33 6.38
C GLY A 125 2.64 2.46 7.38
N PHE A 126 1.39 2.85 7.64
CA PHE A 126 1.05 3.92 8.57
C PHE A 126 0.09 3.47 9.68
N THR A 127 -1.05 2.87 9.35
CA THR A 127 -2.04 2.37 10.32
C THR A 127 -2.12 0.85 10.34
N THR A 128 -1.59 0.19 9.31
CA THR A 128 -1.40 -1.27 9.23
C THR A 128 -0.04 -1.57 8.62
N ALA A 129 0.47 -2.80 8.78
CA ALA A 129 1.77 -3.20 8.24
C ALA A 129 1.86 -2.92 6.74
N GLY A 130 3.01 -2.41 6.32
CA GLY A 130 3.27 -2.01 4.93
C GLY A 130 3.97 -3.10 4.11
N THR A 131 4.61 -2.66 3.03
CA THR A 131 5.16 -3.54 2.00
C THR A 131 6.66 -3.83 2.13
N PHE A 132 7.34 -3.26 3.14
CA PHE A 132 8.76 -3.55 3.37
C PHE A 132 8.95 -4.88 4.12
N GLN A 133 8.35 -5.94 3.58
CA GLN A 133 8.42 -7.32 4.05
C GLN A 133 8.24 -8.28 2.88
N GLU A 134 8.62 -9.55 3.04
CA GLU A 134 8.53 -10.53 1.96
C GLU A 134 7.09 -10.88 1.58
N TYR A 135 6.16 -10.86 2.54
CA TYR A 135 4.74 -11.14 2.32
C TYR A 135 3.89 -10.12 3.07
N ALA A 136 3.01 -9.44 2.37
CA ALA A 136 2.15 -8.40 2.93
C ALA A 136 0.67 -8.75 2.79
N LEU A 137 -0.09 -8.53 3.87
CA LEU A 137 -1.55 -8.63 3.85
C LEU A 137 -2.17 -7.32 3.36
N THR A 138 -3.22 -7.43 2.57
CA THR A 138 -4.03 -6.29 2.16
C THR A 138 -5.49 -6.71 1.98
N ASP A 139 -6.40 -5.78 2.08
CA ASP A 139 -7.82 -5.98 1.76
C ASP A 139 -7.97 -6.34 0.27
N GLY A 140 -8.64 -7.45 -0.03
CA GLY A 140 -8.80 -7.94 -1.39
C GLY A 140 -9.70 -7.06 -2.27
N MET A 141 -10.54 -6.21 -1.68
CA MET A 141 -11.32 -5.21 -2.42
C MET A 141 -10.48 -4.02 -2.86
N TYR A 142 -9.43 -3.70 -2.07
CA TYR A 142 -8.57 -2.53 -2.30
C TYR A 142 -7.26 -2.85 -3.02
N ALA A 143 -6.82 -4.10 -3.01
CA ALA A 143 -5.69 -4.54 -3.83
C ALA A 143 -5.94 -4.24 -5.32
N THR A 144 -4.90 -3.84 -6.03
CA THR A 144 -4.97 -3.45 -7.45
C THR A 144 -4.43 -4.58 -8.31
N ARG A 145 -5.19 -5.03 -9.32
CA ARG A 145 -4.65 -5.98 -10.31
C ARG A 145 -3.58 -5.31 -11.16
N ILE A 146 -2.44 -5.96 -11.27
CA ILE A 146 -1.35 -5.50 -12.15
C ILE A 146 -1.55 -6.17 -13.52
N PRO A 147 -1.72 -5.40 -14.62
CA PRO A 147 -1.81 -5.95 -15.97
C PRO A 147 -0.53 -6.68 -16.39
N ASP A 148 -0.64 -7.70 -17.24
CA ASP A 148 0.49 -8.52 -17.69
C ASP A 148 1.59 -7.71 -18.40
N GLY A 149 1.24 -6.61 -19.07
CA GLY A 149 2.18 -5.74 -19.76
C GLY A 149 2.97 -4.77 -18.86
N VAL A 150 2.65 -4.71 -17.55
CA VAL A 150 3.32 -3.82 -16.58
C VAL A 150 4.24 -4.67 -15.71
N LYS A 151 5.52 -4.32 -15.62
CA LYS A 151 6.47 -5.03 -14.76
C LYS A 151 6.24 -4.67 -13.28
N ASP A 152 6.66 -5.55 -12.36
CA ASP A 152 6.46 -5.32 -10.92
C ASP A 152 7.28 -4.11 -10.42
N GLU A 153 8.50 -3.90 -10.95
CA GLU A 153 9.32 -2.73 -10.63
C GLU A 153 8.69 -1.41 -11.08
N GLU A 154 7.87 -1.42 -12.13
CA GLU A 154 7.13 -0.25 -12.61
C GLU A 154 5.81 -0.08 -11.82
N ALA A 155 5.17 -1.19 -11.49
CA ALA A 155 3.89 -1.19 -10.78
C ALA A 155 4.01 -0.60 -9.36
N GLY A 156 5.11 -0.86 -8.64
CA GLY A 156 5.32 -0.33 -7.29
C GLY A 156 5.12 1.19 -7.22
N PRO A 157 5.93 2.02 -7.88
CA PRO A 157 5.78 3.47 -7.87
C PRO A 157 4.43 3.96 -8.42
N ILE A 158 3.82 3.23 -9.35
CA ILE A 158 2.48 3.55 -9.88
C ILE A 158 1.41 3.48 -8.78
N MET A 159 1.58 2.60 -7.77
CA MET A 159 0.62 2.47 -6.65
C MET A 159 0.54 3.72 -5.77
N CYS A 160 1.52 4.63 -5.83
CA CYS A 160 1.53 5.89 -5.09
C CYS A 160 1.62 7.09 -6.03
N GLY A 161 2.82 7.42 -6.53
CA GLY A 161 3.06 8.60 -7.37
C GLY A 161 2.24 8.60 -8.66
N GLY A 162 2.15 7.46 -9.35
CA GLY A 162 1.35 7.32 -10.56
C GLY A 162 -0.15 7.53 -10.31
N LEU A 163 -0.70 6.91 -9.26
CA LEU A 163 -2.10 7.09 -8.87
C LEU A 163 -2.38 8.55 -8.46
N THR A 164 -1.49 9.16 -7.70
CA THR A 164 -1.60 10.55 -7.25
C THR A 164 -1.62 11.51 -8.45
N ALA A 165 -0.69 11.36 -9.38
CA ALA A 165 -0.63 12.17 -10.59
C ALA A 165 -1.89 11.99 -11.46
N TYR A 166 -2.34 10.75 -11.66
CA TYR A 166 -3.56 10.45 -12.40
C TYR A 166 -4.80 11.13 -11.79
N VAL A 167 -4.96 11.00 -10.46
CA VAL A 167 -6.11 11.60 -9.76
C VAL A 167 -6.05 13.12 -9.79
N ALA A 168 -4.86 13.73 -9.63
CA ALA A 168 -4.68 15.17 -9.74
C ALA A 168 -5.12 15.69 -11.13
N CYS A 169 -4.65 15.06 -12.20
CA CYS A 169 -5.06 15.39 -13.56
C CYS A 169 -6.56 15.20 -13.77
N LYS A 170 -7.13 14.10 -13.30
CA LYS A 170 -8.57 13.83 -13.42
C LYS A 170 -9.43 14.86 -12.69
N ARG A 171 -9.05 15.22 -11.45
CA ARG A 171 -9.78 16.20 -10.63
C ARG A 171 -9.61 17.64 -11.10
N SER A 172 -8.54 17.97 -11.82
CA SER A 172 -8.34 19.30 -12.38
C SER A 172 -9.42 19.69 -13.40
N SER A 173 -10.12 18.69 -13.96
CA SER A 173 -11.13 18.89 -15.03
C SER A 173 -10.60 19.65 -16.25
N VAL A 174 -9.27 19.73 -16.41
CA VAL A 174 -8.65 20.39 -17.58
C VAL A 174 -9.02 19.63 -18.85
N ARG A 175 -9.46 20.35 -19.87
CA ARG A 175 -9.82 19.78 -21.18
C ARG A 175 -8.55 19.55 -22.01
N PRO A 176 -8.56 18.61 -22.97
CA PRO A 176 -7.47 18.46 -23.94
C PRO A 176 -7.13 19.81 -24.60
N GLY A 177 -5.83 20.16 -24.62
CA GLY A 177 -5.33 21.46 -25.08
C GLY A 177 -5.36 22.57 -24.03
N GLY A 178 -5.92 22.35 -22.84
CA GLY A 178 -5.85 23.28 -21.72
C GLY A 178 -4.53 23.20 -20.95
N TRP A 179 -4.35 24.12 -20.01
CA TRP A 179 -3.16 24.21 -19.16
C TRP A 179 -3.47 23.80 -17.73
N ILE A 180 -2.53 23.10 -17.08
CA ILE A 180 -2.54 22.81 -15.67
C ILE A 180 -1.19 23.21 -15.08
N VAL A 181 -1.20 23.81 -13.90
CA VAL A 181 0.02 24.13 -13.13
C VAL A 181 0.11 23.18 -11.96
N ILE A 182 1.21 22.46 -11.86
CA ILE A 182 1.47 21.50 -10.78
C ILE A 182 2.76 21.93 -10.07
N PRO A 183 2.66 22.67 -8.96
CA PRO A 183 3.82 23.04 -8.16
C PRO A 183 4.48 21.78 -7.56
N GLY A 184 5.82 21.68 -7.62
CA GLY A 184 6.56 20.55 -7.05
C GLY A 184 6.46 19.24 -7.84
N ALA A 185 6.13 19.27 -9.13
CA ALA A 185 5.94 18.09 -9.96
C ALA A 185 7.23 17.25 -10.19
N GLY A 186 8.37 17.70 -9.75
CA GLY A 186 9.65 16.97 -9.87
C GLY A 186 9.94 16.05 -8.70
N GLY A 187 9.05 15.93 -7.71
CA GLY A 187 9.17 14.99 -6.59
C GLY A 187 8.39 13.70 -6.85
N GLY A 188 8.80 12.62 -6.23
CA GLY A 188 8.02 11.36 -6.26
C GLY A 188 8.83 10.14 -6.54
#